data_d20ea105e9fe08c9136378c769cd89dd
#
_entry.id   d20ea105e9fe08c9136378c769cd89dd
#
_cell.length_a   1.000
_cell.length_b   1.000
_cell.length_c   1.000
_cell.angle_alpha   90.00
_cell.angle_beta   90.00
_cell.angle_gamma   90.00
#
_symmetry.space_group_name_H-M   'P 1'
#
loop_
_entity.id
_entity.type
_entity.pdbx_description
1 polymer ?
#
loop_
_entity_poly.entity_id
_entity_poly.type
_entity_poly.pdbx_seq_one_letter_code
_entity_poly.pdbx_strand_id
1 'polypeptide(L)'
;TRFAKFFNLPELMSMFKEVADIKTSDQLHLPVPVAKFETVVAKPSEIQKEMVQELSKRAADIHSGTVDASVDNMLCVTNDGRKIGLDVRLMNPMLPDDPNSKLNVCVQNVLKIWEEGKEQKLTQLLFCDLSTPKNDGNFNVYEDIRKKLIAAGVPENEIEFIHNADTEAKKAALFSKVRSGDVRVLLGSTAKMGAGTNVQSRLVAVHHLDVGWKPSDMTQRNGRIIRQGNMNKEVKVFNYVTEGTFDSYLFQTLENKQRFISQIMTSKSPVRSCEDVDEQALSYAEIKALCAGNPLIKEKMDLDVQVAKLKVLKADHQSQKFRLEDKLLTKFPAEIQETNAHIAGLKADAQLAAAHPQGKEEFCGMTIKGVTYDEKKTAGERLVLACSELPNAEEKVIGSYRGFELSLRFDAFRTEYQALLKGQRKYTV
;
A
#
# COMPACT_ATOMS: atom_id res chain seq x y z
N THR A 1 22.41 -2.66 4.66
CA THR A 1 21.59 -3.69 5.29
C THR A 1 20.19 -3.57 4.69
N ARG A 2 19.64 -4.65 4.19
CA ARG A 2 18.33 -4.69 3.52
C ARG A 2 17.45 -5.73 4.23
N PHE A 3 16.16 -5.46 4.35
CA PHE A 3 15.19 -6.46 4.74
C PHE A 3 15.02 -7.45 3.58
N ALA A 4 15.28 -8.74 3.83
CA ALA A 4 15.17 -9.78 2.81
C ALA A 4 13.86 -10.58 2.93
N LYS A 5 13.29 -10.66 4.12
CA LYS A 5 12.04 -11.41 4.40
C LYS A 5 11.21 -10.71 5.45
N PHE A 6 9.89 -10.76 5.27
CA PHE A 6 8.91 -10.36 6.26
C PHE A 6 8.32 -11.60 6.91
N PHE A 7 8.19 -11.57 8.24
CA PHE A 7 7.59 -12.64 9.05
C PHE A 7 6.42 -12.08 9.85
N ASN A 8 5.54 -12.97 10.30
CA ASN A 8 4.38 -12.62 11.11
C ASN A 8 3.46 -11.58 10.46
N LEU A 9 3.29 -11.68 9.14
CA LEU A 9 2.43 -10.76 8.37
C LEU A 9 0.98 -10.70 8.89
N PRO A 10 0.31 -11.81 9.28
CA PRO A 10 -1.03 -11.74 9.82
C PRO A 10 -1.13 -10.91 11.09
N GLU A 11 -0.16 -11.04 11.99
CA GLU A 11 -0.08 -10.28 13.23
C GLU A 11 0.14 -8.79 12.94
N LEU A 12 1.08 -8.48 12.04
CA LEU A 12 1.34 -7.10 11.60
C LEU A 12 0.10 -6.47 10.97
N MET A 13 -0.61 -7.21 10.11
CA MET A 13 -1.84 -6.73 9.47
C MET A 13 -2.99 -6.56 10.46
N SER A 14 -3.05 -7.42 11.49
CA SER A 14 -4.03 -7.26 12.57
C SER A 14 -3.79 -5.95 13.34
N MET A 15 -2.55 -5.70 13.75
CA MET A 15 -2.15 -4.46 14.42
C MET A 15 -2.40 -3.22 13.52
N PHE A 16 -2.08 -3.33 12.22
CA PHE A 16 -2.30 -2.23 11.29
C PHE A 16 -3.80 -1.90 11.13
N LYS A 17 -4.67 -2.91 11.11
CA LYS A 17 -6.13 -2.73 11.00
C LYS A 17 -6.78 -2.13 12.25
N GLU A 18 -6.13 -2.20 13.40
CA GLU A 18 -6.61 -1.52 14.62
C GLU A 18 -6.52 0.01 14.49
N VAL A 19 -5.58 0.51 13.69
CA VAL A 19 -5.30 1.95 13.54
C VAL A 19 -5.57 2.48 12.12
N ALA A 20 -5.89 1.61 11.14
CA ALA A 20 -6.11 1.97 9.75
C ALA A 20 -7.39 1.34 9.17
N ASP A 21 -8.24 2.14 8.56
CA ASP A 21 -9.37 1.68 7.74
C ASP A 21 -8.93 1.54 6.29
N ILE A 22 -8.98 0.31 5.77
CA ILE A 22 -8.56 -0.02 4.40
C ILE A 22 -9.80 -0.21 3.54
N LYS A 23 -9.98 0.68 2.57
CA LYS A 23 -11.03 0.58 1.55
C LYS A 23 -10.39 0.44 0.16
N THR A 24 -10.82 -0.56 -0.58
CA THR A 24 -10.47 -0.68 -2.00
C THR A 24 -11.37 0.23 -2.85
N SER A 25 -10.91 0.60 -4.05
CA SER A 25 -11.70 1.43 -4.99
C SER A 25 -13.09 0.86 -5.26
N ASP A 26 -13.22 -0.46 -5.33
CA ASP A 26 -14.48 -1.16 -5.56
C ASP A 26 -15.49 -0.96 -4.41
N GLN A 27 -15.00 -0.77 -3.19
CA GLN A 27 -15.81 -0.53 -2.00
C GLN A 27 -16.26 0.93 -1.86
N LEU A 28 -15.54 1.85 -2.49
CA LEU A 28 -15.78 3.29 -2.35
C LEU A 28 -16.85 3.84 -3.30
N HIS A 29 -17.20 3.10 -4.38
CA HIS A 29 -18.19 3.53 -5.40
C HIS A 29 -18.04 4.98 -5.86
N LEU A 30 -16.79 5.42 -6.05
CA LEU A 30 -16.49 6.80 -6.44
C LEU A 30 -16.97 7.08 -7.86
N PRO A 31 -17.51 8.27 -8.17
CA PRO A 31 -17.88 8.67 -9.52
C PRO A 31 -16.62 8.99 -10.35
N VAL A 32 -15.96 7.94 -10.83
CA VAL A 32 -14.75 8.01 -11.66
C VAL A 32 -15.02 7.40 -13.03
N PRO A 33 -14.30 7.80 -14.08
CA PRO A 33 -14.47 7.20 -15.40
C PRO A 33 -14.09 5.72 -15.43
N VAL A 34 -14.70 4.98 -16.35
CA VAL A 34 -14.32 3.62 -16.67
C VAL A 34 -13.01 3.64 -17.45
N ALA A 35 -11.97 3.01 -16.93
CA ALA A 35 -10.65 2.94 -17.56
C ALA A 35 -10.54 1.69 -18.43
N LYS A 36 -10.17 1.88 -19.70
CA LYS A 36 -9.78 0.80 -20.62
C LYS A 36 -8.26 0.74 -20.68
N PHE A 37 -7.71 -0.39 -20.24
CA PHE A 37 -6.28 -0.65 -20.27
C PHE A 37 -5.91 -1.35 -21.58
N GLU A 38 -4.98 -0.76 -22.32
CA GLU A 38 -4.48 -1.30 -23.58
C GLU A 38 -2.97 -1.51 -23.48
N THR A 39 -2.51 -2.73 -23.72
CA THR A 39 -1.08 -3.03 -23.85
C THR A 39 -0.70 -3.03 -25.33
N VAL A 40 0.13 -2.06 -25.69
CA VAL A 40 0.61 -1.89 -27.07
C VAL A 40 1.99 -2.53 -27.17
N VAL A 41 2.08 -3.62 -27.92
CA VAL A 41 3.32 -4.38 -28.08
C VAL A 41 4.00 -3.99 -29.39
N ALA A 42 5.20 -3.40 -29.29
CA ALA A 42 6.07 -3.12 -30.42
C ALA A 42 7.07 -4.27 -30.62
N LYS A 43 7.35 -4.61 -31.86
CA LYS A 43 8.40 -5.60 -32.18
C LYS A 43 9.79 -4.95 -32.10
N PRO A 44 10.78 -5.63 -31.53
CA PRO A 44 12.14 -5.10 -31.49
C PRO A 44 12.78 -5.04 -32.88
N SER A 45 13.55 -3.99 -33.16
CA SER A 45 14.42 -3.95 -34.34
C SER A 45 15.57 -4.96 -34.21
N GLU A 46 16.25 -5.28 -35.32
CA GLU A 46 17.44 -6.17 -35.28
C GLU A 46 18.52 -5.55 -34.36
N ILE A 47 18.73 -4.23 -34.44
CA ILE A 47 19.67 -3.53 -33.55
C ILE A 47 19.30 -3.71 -32.08
N GLN A 48 18.03 -3.60 -31.74
CA GLN A 48 17.58 -3.85 -30.33
C GLN A 48 17.87 -5.28 -29.88
N LYS A 49 17.63 -6.27 -30.76
CA LYS A 49 17.92 -7.67 -30.45
C LYS A 49 19.41 -7.91 -30.19
N GLU A 50 20.27 -7.37 -31.04
CA GLU A 50 21.72 -7.44 -30.89
C GLU A 50 22.19 -6.80 -29.57
N MET A 51 21.69 -5.61 -29.27
CA MET A 51 22.03 -4.90 -28.02
C MET A 51 21.55 -5.67 -26.78
N VAL A 52 20.37 -6.30 -26.82
CA VAL A 52 19.88 -7.17 -25.73
C VAL A 52 20.77 -8.40 -25.56
N GLN A 53 21.23 -9.01 -26.65
CA GLN A 53 22.18 -10.14 -26.58
C GLN A 53 23.52 -9.70 -25.97
N GLU A 54 24.00 -8.51 -26.27
CA GLU A 54 25.23 -7.97 -25.68
C GLU A 54 25.10 -7.78 -24.16
N LEU A 55 23.94 -7.37 -23.67
CA LEU A 55 23.67 -7.30 -22.23
C LEU A 55 23.81 -8.67 -21.55
N SER A 56 23.45 -9.77 -22.26
CA SER A 56 23.63 -11.13 -21.74
C SER A 56 25.10 -11.49 -21.55
N LYS A 57 25.97 -11.08 -22.48
CA LYS A 57 27.40 -11.27 -22.37
C LYS A 57 27.98 -10.49 -21.20
N ARG A 58 27.64 -9.19 -21.11
CA ARG A 58 28.06 -8.34 -19.98
C ARG A 58 27.62 -8.93 -18.63
N ALA A 59 26.40 -9.44 -18.53
CA ALA A 59 25.91 -10.09 -17.33
C ALA A 59 26.69 -11.38 -16.99
N ALA A 60 27.11 -12.16 -18.01
CA ALA A 60 27.96 -13.34 -17.82
C ALA A 60 29.36 -12.98 -17.30
N ASP A 61 29.96 -11.93 -17.85
CA ASP A 61 31.30 -11.45 -17.46
C ASP A 61 31.29 -10.93 -16.02
N ILE A 62 30.25 -10.20 -15.62
CA ILE A 62 30.04 -9.75 -14.24
C ILE A 62 29.86 -10.96 -13.30
N HIS A 63 29.05 -11.94 -13.71
CA HIS A 63 28.78 -13.12 -12.88
C HIS A 63 30.03 -14.00 -12.71
N SER A 64 30.87 -14.10 -13.72
CA SER A 64 32.14 -14.84 -13.64
C SER A 64 33.24 -14.11 -12.85
N GLY A 65 33.02 -12.84 -12.48
CA GLY A 65 34.00 -12.00 -11.79
C GLY A 65 35.14 -11.49 -12.71
N THR A 66 34.95 -11.56 -14.03
CA THR A 66 35.94 -11.10 -15.01
C THR A 66 36.02 -9.57 -15.07
N VAL A 67 34.93 -8.88 -14.69
CA VAL A 67 34.83 -7.41 -14.69
C VAL A 67 34.67 -6.89 -13.26
N ASP A 68 35.43 -5.83 -12.91
CA ASP A 68 35.32 -5.18 -11.62
C ASP A 68 33.96 -4.49 -11.47
N ALA A 69 33.34 -4.62 -10.31
CA ALA A 69 32.00 -4.05 -10.02
C ALA A 69 31.95 -2.51 -10.09
N SER A 70 33.11 -1.83 -10.02
CA SER A 70 33.22 -0.38 -10.20
C SER A 70 33.18 0.02 -11.68
N VAL A 71 33.52 -0.88 -12.61
CA VAL A 71 33.50 -0.68 -14.06
C VAL A 71 32.12 -1.02 -14.62
N ASP A 72 31.59 -2.20 -14.29
CA ASP A 72 30.24 -2.63 -14.69
C ASP A 72 29.63 -3.54 -13.62
N ASN A 73 28.30 -3.49 -13.50
CA ASN A 73 27.55 -4.27 -12.51
C ASN A 73 26.12 -4.53 -12.99
N MET A 74 25.41 -5.45 -12.31
CA MET A 74 24.07 -5.85 -12.70
C MET A 74 23.06 -4.68 -12.69
N LEU A 75 23.29 -3.64 -11.90
CA LEU A 75 22.44 -2.43 -11.90
C LEU A 75 22.66 -1.61 -13.18
N CYS A 76 23.90 -1.45 -13.63
CA CYS A 76 24.25 -0.80 -14.90
C CYS A 76 23.62 -1.57 -16.08
N VAL A 77 23.81 -2.89 -16.15
CA VAL A 77 23.20 -3.76 -17.18
C VAL A 77 21.69 -3.62 -17.20
N THR A 78 21.05 -3.63 -16.03
CA THR A 78 19.59 -3.46 -15.91
C THR A 78 19.13 -2.09 -16.39
N ASN A 79 19.86 -1.04 -16.05
CA ASN A 79 19.50 0.32 -16.46
C ASN A 79 19.69 0.51 -17.97
N ASP A 80 20.74 -0.02 -18.55
CA ASP A 80 20.97 -0.02 -20.00
C ASP A 80 19.90 -0.82 -20.73
N GLY A 81 19.52 -1.99 -20.19
CA GLY A 81 18.42 -2.78 -20.73
C GLY A 81 17.08 -2.06 -20.76
N ARG A 82 16.81 -1.24 -19.75
CA ARG A 82 15.62 -0.36 -19.72
C ARG A 82 15.69 0.74 -20.79
N LYS A 83 16.86 1.33 -20.99
CA LYS A 83 17.05 2.34 -22.06
C LYS A 83 16.88 1.72 -23.44
N ILE A 84 17.48 0.54 -23.70
CA ILE A 84 17.33 -0.20 -24.95
C ILE A 84 15.86 -0.57 -25.19
N GLY A 85 15.14 -1.00 -24.16
CA GLY A 85 13.70 -1.27 -24.24
C GLY A 85 12.88 -0.02 -24.58
N LEU A 86 13.29 1.17 -24.10
CA LEU A 86 12.63 2.42 -24.41
C LEU A 86 12.98 2.91 -25.83
N ASP A 87 14.26 3.16 -26.10
CA ASP A 87 14.78 3.57 -27.41
C ASP A 87 16.30 3.37 -27.46
N VAL A 88 16.80 2.72 -28.51
CA VAL A 88 18.25 2.47 -28.70
C VAL A 88 19.09 3.72 -28.78
N ARG A 89 18.51 4.83 -29.24
CA ARG A 89 19.18 6.14 -29.35
C ARG A 89 19.57 6.73 -27.99
N LEU A 90 19.00 6.21 -26.88
CA LEU A 90 19.43 6.54 -25.51
C LEU A 90 20.80 5.94 -25.17
N MET A 91 21.22 4.90 -25.87
CA MET A 91 22.54 4.30 -25.75
C MET A 91 23.52 4.89 -26.77
N ASN A 92 23.07 5.10 -27.99
CA ASN A 92 23.87 5.72 -29.05
C ASN A 92 22.99 6.61 -29.95
N PRO A 93 23.07 7.94 -29.80
CA PRO A 93 22.25 8.88 -30.57
C PRO A 93 22.44 8.84 -32.10
N MET A 94 23.49 8.18 -32.58
CA MET A 94 23.76 8.03 -34.02
C MET A 94 22.95 6.89 -34.66
N LEU A 95 22.27 6.07 -33.86
CA LEU A 95 21.41 5.01 -34.39
C LEU A 95 20.15 5.57 -35.05
N PRO A 96 19.63 4.89 -36.10
CA PRO A 96 18.44 5.34 -36.80
C PRO A 96 17.20 5.25 -35.94
N ASP A 97 16.24 6.12 -36.22
CA ASP A 97 14.88 5.98 -35.70
C ASP A 97 14.17 4.79 -36.35
N ASP A 98 13.63 3.88 -35.53
CA ASP A 98 12.84 2.76 -36.03
C ASP A 98 11.36 3.17 -36.15
N PRO A 99 10.79 3.19 -37.37
CA PRO A 99 9.39 3.57 -37.59
C PRO A 99 8.37 2.74 -36.78
N ASN A 100 8.73 1.50 -36.41
CA ASN A 100 7.90 0.59 -35.67
C ASN A 100 8.20 0.58 -34.16
N SER A 101 9.09 1.48 -33.70
CA SER A 101 9.41 1.60 -32.28
C SER A 101 8.17 1.93 -31.44
N LYS A 102 8.20 1.55 -30.18
CA LYS A 102 7.09 1.90 -29.27
C LYS A 102 6.87 3.41 -29.14
N LEU A 103 7.91 4.24 -29.34
CA LEU A 103 7.79 5.70 -29.37
C LEU A 103 6.97 6.18 -30.57
N ASN A 104 7.26 5.64 -31.76
CA ASN A 104 6.53 5.99 -32.97
C ASN A 104 5.08 5.51 -32.92
N VAL A 105 4.84 4.31 -32.38
CA VAL A 105 3.46 3.84 -32.15
C VAL A 105 2.72 4.68 -31.10
N CYS A 106 3.42 5.16 -30.06
CA CYS A 106 2.85 6.10 -29.11
C CYS A 106 2.46 7.43 -29.79
N VAL A 107 3.34 7.99 -30.60
CA VAL A 107 3.06 9.23 -31.38
C VAL A 107 1.81 9.04 -32.24
N GLN A 108 1.67 7.92 -32.94
CA GLN A 108 0.47 7.62 -33.74
C GLN A 108 -0.81 7.57 -32.89
N ASN A 109 -0.77 6.92 -31.73
CA ASN A 109 -1.91 6.87 -30.82
C ASN A 109 -2.27 8.25 -30.25
N VAL A 110 -1.27 9.05 -29.91
CA VAL A 110 -1.46 10.42 -29.43
C VAL A 110 -2.11 11.28 -30.51
N LEU A 111 -1.62 11.20 -31.75
CA LEU A 111 -2.18 11.93 -32.90
C LEU A 111 -3.63 11.55 -33.17
N LYS A 112 -3.92 10.27 -33.18
CA LYS A 112 -5.28 9.76 -33.36
C LYS A 112 -6.24 10.33 -32.31
N ILE A 113 -5.88 10.25 -31.03
CA ILE A 113 -6.71 10.76 -29.94
C ILE A 113 -6.78 12.31 -29.97
N TRP A 114 -5.71 12.97 -30.36
CA TRP A 114 -5.66 14.42 -30.52
C TRP A 114 -6.65 14.87 -31.59
N GLU A 115 -6.70 14.20 -32.73
CA GLU A 115 -7.66 14.52 -33.82
C GLU A 115 -9.11 14.19 -33.42
N GLU A 116 -9.36 12.99 -32.88
CA GLU A 116 -10.68 12.55 -32.41
C GLU A 116 -11.24 13.50 -31.32
N GLY A 117 -10.38 14.03 -30.47
CA GLY A 117 -10.75 14.90 -29.34
C GLY A 117 -10.68 16.40 -29.63
N LYS A 118 -10.57 16.83 -30.88
CA LYS A 118 -10.28 18.22 -31.25
C LYS A 118 -11.38 19.21 -30.83
N GLU A 119 -12.63 18.90 -31.07
CA GLU A 119 -13.76 19.77 -30.76
C GLU A 119 -13.92 19.98 -29.24
N GLN A 120 -13.70 18.94 -28.46
CA GLN A 120 -13.82 18.96 -27.00
C GLN A 120 -12.53 19.37 -26.31
N LYS A 121 -11.45 19.62 -27.07
CA LYS A 121 -10.10 19.93 -26.58
C LYS A 121 -9.65 18.90 -25.54
N LEU A 122 -9.81 17.60 -25.85
CA LEU A 122 -9.41 16.52 -24.94
C LEU A 122 -7.90 16.50 -24.76
N THR A 123 -7.47 16.13 -23.56
CA THR A 123 -6.07 16.20 -23.16
C THR A 123 -5.50 14.81 -22.88
N GLN A 124 -4.17 14.69 -22.98
CA GLN A 124 -3.45 13.44 -22.82
C GLN A 124 -2.20 13.66 -21.95
N LEU A 125 -1.85 12.67 -21.11
CA LEU A 125 -0.60 12.67 -20.34
C LEU A 125 0.31 11.56 -20.85
N LEU A 126 1.60 11.89 -21.04
CA LEU A 126 2.64 10.92 -21.38
C LEU A 126 3.66 10.84 -20.24
N PHE A 127 3.87 9.66 -19.72
CA PHE A 127 4.83 9.39 -18.66
C PHE A 127 6.09 8.72 -19.21
N CYS A 128 7.25 9.35 -18.93
CA CYS A 128 8.58 8.80 -19.22
C CYS A 128 9.56 9.25 -18.14
N ASP A 129 10.16 8.30 -17.42
CA ASP A 129 11.10 8.58 -16.33
C ASP A 129 12.57 8.44 -16.76
N LEU A 130 12.84 7.55 -17.75
CA LEU A 130 14.20 7.22 -18.16
C LEU A 130 14.90 8.29 -18.99
N SER A 131 14.15 9.18 -19.64
CA SER A 131 14.68 10.16 -20.57
C SER A 131 14.10 11.55 -20.32
N THR A 132 14.28 12.07 -19.11
CA THR A 132 13.85 13.44 -18.78
C THR A 132 14.74 14.49 -19.45
N PRO A 133 14.19 15.66 -19.87
CA PRO A 133 14.97 16.70 -20.50
C PRO A 133 16.10 17.20 -19.60
N LYS A 134 17.34 17.29 -20.13
CA LYS A 134 18.53 17.75 -19.39
C LYS A 134 19.18 18.98 -20.00
N ASN A 135 18.75 19.43 -21.18
CA ASN A 135 19.33 20.55 -21.95
C ASN A 135 20.83 20.37 -22.22
N ASP A 136 21.30 19.13 -22.35
CA ASP A 136 22.70 18.77 -22.62
C ASP A 136 23.01 18.53 -24.09
N GLY A 137 22.04 18.75 -24.98
CA GLY A 137 22.14 18.52 -26.41
C GLY A 137 22.04 17.04 -26.84
N ASN A 138 21.95 16.12 -25.89
CA ASN A 138 21.79 14.70 -26.17
C ASN A 138 20.37 14.35 -26.59
N PHE A 139 20.23 13.21 -27.28
CA PHE A 139 18.92 12.65 -27.59
C PHE A 139 18.08 12.45 -26.33
N ASN A 140 16.84 12.92 -26.35
CA ASN A 140 15.86 12.61 -25.34
C ASN A 140 14.47 12.36 -25.95
N VAL A 141 13.71 11.52 -25.31
CA VAL A 141 12.39 11.06 -25.78
C VAL A 141 11.37 12.19 -25.82
N TYR A 142 11.43 13.16 -24.89
CA TYR A 142 10.48 14.26 -24.86
C TYR A 142 10.58 15.15 -26.10
N GLU A 143 11.78 15.55 -26.48
CA GLU A 143 12.00 16.36 -27.66
C GLU A 143 11.75 15.60 -28.97
N ASP A 144 12.05 14.29 -29.01
CA ASP A 144 11.73 13.45 -30.15
C ASP A 144 10.23 13.37 -30.40
N ILE A 145 9.44 13.09 -29.35
CA ILE A 145 7.97 13.04 -29.43
C ILE A 145 7.42 14.41 -29.83
N ARG A 146 7.90 15.51 -29.20
CA ARG A 146 7.46 16.87 -29.53
C ARG A 146 7.69 17.19 -31.00
N LYS A 147 8.90 16.95 -31.51
CA LYS A 147 9.23 17.16 -32.93
C LYS A 147 8.32 16.36 -33.87
N LYS A 148 8.07 15.09 -33.55
CA LYS A 148 7.21 14.23 -34.36
C LYS A 148 5.76 14.71 -34.36
N LEU A 149 5.23 15.12 -33.20
CA LEU A 149 3.88 15.65 -33.08
C LEU A 149 3.72 16.98 -33.85
N ILE A 150 4.69 17.89 -33.75
CA ILE A 150 4.70 19.16 -34.51
C ILE A 150 4.78 18.88 -36.01
N ALA A 151 5.68 17.98 -36.43
CA ALA A 151 5.78 17.59 -37.84
C ALA A 151 4.49 16.99 -38.40
N ALA A 152 3.68 16.35 -37.55
CA ALA A 152 2.38 15.81 -37.89
C ALA A 152 1.23 16.84 -37.80
N GLY A 153 1.51 18.11 -37.48
CA GLY A 153 0.56 19.22 -37.50
C GLY A 153 -0.06 19.60 -36.15
N VAL A 154 0.43 19.02 -35.03
CA VAL A 154 0.02 19.49 -33.70
C VAL A 154 0.64 20.83 -33.40
N PRO A 155 -0.11 21.89 -33.04
CA PRO A 155 0.44 23.17 -32.67
C PRO A 155 1.42 23.08 -31.50
N GLU A 156 2.56 23.77 -31.63
CA GLU A 156 3.61 23.70 -30.60
C GLU A 156 3.14 24.12 -29.21
N ASN A 157 2.25 25.11 -29.12
CA ASN A 157 1.68 25.62 -27.90
C ASN A 157 0.70 24.64 -27.22
N GLU A 158 0.27 23.58 -27.90
CA GLU A 158 -0.58 22.50 -27.32
C GLU A 158 0.25 21.39 -26.68
N ILE A 159 1.60 21.42 -26.81
CA ILE A 159 2.53 20.41 -26.28
C ILE A 159 3.42 21.06 -25.22
N GLU A 160 3.40 20.54 -24.00
CA GLU A 160 4.23 21.07 -22.91
C GLU A 160 4.91 19.96 -22.11
N PHE A 161 6.04 20.33 -21.48
CA PHE A 161 6.76 19.49 -20.54
C PHE A 161 6.59 20.03 -19.12
N ILE A 162 6.20 19.18 -18.18
CA ILE A 162 6.12 19.55 -16.77
C ILE A 162 7.44 20.11 -16.23
N HIS A 163 8.57 19.70 -16.84
CA HIS A 163 9.92 20.11 -16.46
C HIS A 163 10.18 21.60 -16.69
N ASN A 164 9.42 22.25 -17.59
CA ASN A 164 9.48 23.68 -17.83
C ASN A 164 8.81 24.52 -16.73
N ALA A 165 8.01 23.89 -15.89
CA ALA A 165 7.32 24.51 -14.76
C ALA A 165 8.07 24.20 -13.45
N ASP A 166 9.11 24.97 -13.17
CA ASP A 166 10.04 24.82 -12.05
C ASP A 166 9.52 25.38 -10.72
N THR A 167 8.51 26.27 -10.76
CA THR A 167 7.87 26.87 -9.58
C THR A 167 6.42 26.43 -9.45
N GLU A 168 5.87 26.49 -8.23
CA GLU A 168 4.47 26.15 -7.99
C GLU A 168 3.50 27.06 -8.78
N ALA A 169 3.84 28.34 -8.94
CA ALA A 169 3.06 29.28 -9.76
C ALA A 169 3.02 28.86 -11.24
N LYS A 170 4.17 28.51 -11.82
CA LYS A 170 4.24 27.99 -13.19
C LYS A 170 3.50 26.67 -13.36
N LYS A 171 3.60 25.76 -12.38
CA LYS A 171 2.83 24.51 -12.39
C LYS A 171 1.33 24.78 -12.36
N ALA A 172 0.87 25.67 -11.49
CA ALA A 172 -0.55 26.03 -11.39
C ALA A 172 -1.07 26.62 -12.71
N ALA A 173 -0.29 27.50 -13.36
CA ALA A 173 -0.60 28.08 -14.66
C ALA A 173 -0.64 26.99 -15.76
N LEU A 174 0.35 26.09 -15.81
CA LEU A 174 0.37 24.96 -16.74
C LEU A 174 -0.83 24.05 -16.56
N PHE A 175 -1.15 23.66 -15.33
CA PHE A 175 -2.31 22.81 -15.05
C PHE A 175 -3.64 23.49 -15.41
N SER A 176 -3.71 24.83 -15.29
CA SER A 176 -4.87 25.58 -15.78
C SER A 176 -5.02 25.46 -17.30
N LYS A 177 -3.93 25.61 -18.06
CA LYS A 177 -3.92 25.43 -19.52
C LYS A 177 -4.29 24.01 -19.94
N VAL A 178 -3.87 22.98 -19.19
CA VAL A 178 -4.28 21.60 -19.46
C VAL A 178 -5.78 21.41 -19.19
N ARG A 179 -6.32 21.96 -18.10
CA ARG A 179 -7.75 21.87 -17.79
C ARG A 179 -8.63 22.60 -18.79
N SER A 180 -8.18 23.74 -19.35
CA SER A 180 -8.90 24.48 -20.42
C SER A 180 -8.77 23.78 -21.78
N GLY A 181 -7.79 22.91 -21.95
CA GLY A 181 -7.46 22.27 -23.22
C GLY A 181 -6.65 23.15 -24.17
N ASP A 182 -5.99 24.18 -23.65
CA ASP A 182 -5.00 24.99 -24.41
C ASP A 182 -3.67 24.25 -24.55
N VAL A 183 -3.34 23.38 -23.57
CA VAL A 183 -2.29 22.36 -23.66
C VAL A 183 -2.98 21.01 -23.69
N ARG A 184 -2.86 20.31 -24.80
CA ARG A 184 -3.55 19.05 -25.05
C ARG A 184 -2.66 17.84 -24.85
N VAL A 185 -1.35 17.99 -24.91
CA VAL A 185 -0.36 16.93 -24.70
C VAL A 185 0.64 17.40 -23.64
N LEU A 186 0.62 16.77 -22.48
CA LEU A 186 1.55 17.06 -21.39
C LEU A 186 2.47 15.87 -21.15
N LEU A 187 3.78 16.07 -21.29
CA LEU A 187 4.80 15.05 -21.00
C LEU A 187 5.44 15.31 -19.63
N GLY A 188 5.70 14.24 -18.90
CA GLY A 188 6.38 14.36 -17.62
C GLY A 188 6.81 13.04 -16.98
N SER A 189 7.59 13.18 -15.91
CA SER A 189 8.03 12.04 -15.11
C SER A 189 7.07 11.78 -13.95
N THR A 190 7.13 10.57 -13.40
CA THR A 190 6.38 10.20 -12.18
C THR A 190 6.68 11.16 -11.03
N ALA A 191 7.94 11.52 -10.85
CA ALA A 191 8.36 12.44 -9.79
C ALA A 191 7.71 13.84 -9.90
N LYS A 192 7.49 14.33 -11.13
CA LYS A 192 6.92 15.66 -11.38
C LYS A 192 5.40 15.66 -11.55
N MET A 193 4.82 14.59 -12.12
CA MET A 193 3.39 14.49 -12.41
C MET A 193 2.65 13.42 -11.59
N GLY A 194 3.37 12.52 -10.95
CA GLY A 194 2.76 11.41 -10.19
C GLY A 194 1.99 11.85 -8.95
N ALA A 195 2.36 12.99 -8.35
CA ALA A 195 1.67 13.56 -7.20
C ALA A 195 1.28 15.03 -7.45
N GLY A 196 0.19 15.50 -6.82
CA GLY A 196 -0.21 16.91 -6.87
C GLY A 196 -0.80 17.43 -8.19
N THR A 197 -0.81 16.64 -9.26
CA THR A 197 -1.29 17.05 -10.58
C THR A 197 -2.80 16.91 -10.71
N ASN A 198 -3.52 18.02 -10.78
CA ASN A 198 -4.98 18.09 -10.91
C ASN A 198 -5.36 18.61 -12.30
N VAL A 199 -5.34 17.72 -13.30
CA VAL A 199 -5.60 18.04 -14.73
C VAL A 199 -6.66 17.13 -15.35
N GLN A 200 -7.41 16.39 -14.53
CA GLN A 200 -8.30 15.32 -14.98
C GLN A 200 -9.49 15.77 -15.81
N SER A 201 -9.90 17.04 -15.77
CA SER A 201 -11.20 17.49 -16.31
C SER A 201 -11.44 17.03 -17.76
N ARG A 202 -10.48 17.21 -18.66
CA ARG A 202 -10.55 16.84 -20.09
C ARG A 202 -9.66 15.65 -20.44
N LEU A 203 -9.06 15.00 -19.43
CA LEU A 203 -8.07 13.97 -19.63
C LEU A 203 -8.73 12.68 -20.14
N VAL A 204 -8.42 12.26 -21.37
CA VAL A 204 -9.00 11.09 -22.02
C VAL A 204 -8.04 9.93 -22.15
N ALA A 205 -6.72 10.20 -22.16
CA ALA A 205 -5.72 9.15 -22.27
C ALA A 205 -4.48 9.41 -21.41
N VAL A 206 -3.90 8.31 -20.93
CA VAL A 206 -2.57 8.28 -20.30
C VAL A 206 -1.72 7.26 -21.03
N HIS A 207 -0.47 7.61 -21.31
CA HIS A 207 0.50 6.80 -22.03
C HIS A 207 1.72 6.54 -21.13
N HIS A 208 2.01 5.28 -20.87
CA HIS A 208 3.17 4.82 -20.09
C HIS A 208 4.24 4.30 -21.06
N LEU A 209 5.25 5.13 -21.34
CA LEU A 209 6.37 4.77 -22.22
C LEU A 209 7.41 3.91 -21.51
N ASP A 210 7.52 4.08 -20.21
CA ASP A 210 8.34 3.29 -19.32
C ASP A 210 7.63 3.07 -17.98
N VAL A 211 8.15 2.15 -17.20
CA VAL A 211 7.66 1.86 -15.85
C VAL A 211 8.81 1.84 -14.86
N GLY A 212 8.50 2.25 -13.63
CA GLY A 212 9.42 2.14 -12.50
C GLY A 212 9.40 0.75 -11.88
N TRP A 213 10.01 0.62 -10.71
CA TRP A 213 10.07 -0.63 -9.94
C TRP A 213 8.93 -0.78 -8.93
N LYS A 214 8.18 0.28 -8.68
CA LYS A 214 7.14 0.36 -7.65
C LYS A 214 5.75 0.35 -8.26
N PRO A 215 4.88 -0.59 -7.85
CA PRO A 215 3.48 -0.57 -8.26
C PRO A 215 2.74 0.71 -7.87
N SER A 216 3.15 1.35 -6.75
CA SER A 216 2.60 2.64 -6.31
C SER A 216 2.73 3.74 -7.35
N ASP A 217 3.83 3.74 -8.13
CA ASP A 217 4.07 4.74 -9.19
C ASP A 217 3.02 4.61 -10.29
N MET A 218 2.71 3.37 -10.71
CA MET A 218 1.65 3.10 -11.69
C MET A 218 0.27 3.47 -11.15
N THR A 219 0.00 3.17 -9.88
CA THR A 219 -1.24 3.58 -9.21
C THR A 219 -1.37 5.10 -9.17
N GLN A 220 -0.29 5.81 -8.88
CA GLN A 220 -0.27 7.29 -8.88
C GLN A 220 -0.47 7.88 -10.28
N ARG A 221 0.21 7.35 -11.30
CA ARG A 221 0.04 7.77 -12.70
C ARG A 221 -1.41 7.55 -13.15
N ASN A 222 -1.97 6.36 -12.93
CA ASN A 222 -3.35 6.02 -13.28
C ASN A 222 -4.37 6.86 -12.50
N GLY A 223 -4.09 7.17 -11.24
CA GLY A 223 -4.91 8.05 -10.41
C GLY A 223 -4.98 9.51 -10.90
N ARG A 224 -4.23 9.90 -11.95
CA ARG A 224 -4.39 11.23 -12.58
C ARG A 224 -5.60 11.25 -13.52
N ILE A 225 -5.93 10.12 -14.14
CA ILE A 225 -7.03 10.01 -15.09
C ILE A 225 -8.28 9.36 -14.47
N ILE A 226 -8.10 8.30 -13.67
CA ILE A 226 -9.19 7.60 -12.96
C ILE A 226 -9.52 8.39 -11.69
N ARG A 227 -10.17 9.53 -11.86
CA ARG A 227 -10.39 10.48 -10.77
C ARG A 227 -11.73 11.21 -10.93
N GLN A 228 -12.32 11.57 -9.78
CA GLN A 228 -13.52 12.42 -9.73
C GLN A 228 -13.27 13.75 -10.44
N GLY A 229 -14.31 14.27 -11.11
CA GLY A 229 -14.23 15.51 -11.86
C GLY A 229 -13.63 15.36 -13.27
N ASN A 230 -13.41 14.14 -13.76
CA ASN A 230 -13.15 13.88 -15.15
C ASN A 230 -14.50 13.93 -15.92
N MET A 231 -14.56 14.70 -17.02
CA MET A 231 -15.77 14.86 -17.83
C MET A 231 -16.05 13.65 -18.72
N ASN A 232 -15.04 12.82 -18.99
CA ASN A 232 -15.17 11.65 -19.84
C ASN A 232 -15.76 10.48 -19.03
N LYS A 233 -16.71 9.75 -19.61
CA LYS A 233 -17.28 8.53 -19.03
C LYS A 233 -16.32 7.34 -19.15
N GLU A 234 -15.55 7.32 -20.23
CA GLU A 234 -14.53 6.31 -20.50
C GLU A 234 -13.19 6.98 -20.79
N VAL A 235 -12.11 6.36 -20.34
CA VAL A 235 -10.74 6.83 -20.54
C VAL A 235 -9.84 5.67 -20.93
N LYS A 236 -8.72 5.97 -21.60
CA LYS A 236 -7.76 4.97 -22.06
C LYS A 236 -6.43 5.07 -21.30
N VAL A 237 -5.88 3.92 -20.95
CA VAL A 237 -4.55 3.81 -20.33
C VAL A 237 -3.72 2.88 -21.21
N PHE A 238 -2.72 3.45 -21.86
CA PHE A 238 -1.83 2.70 -22.76
C PHE A 238 -0.52 2.34 -22.06
N ASN A 239 -0.18 1.06 -22.10
CA ASN A 239 1.11 0.55 -21.67
C ASN A 239 1.92 0.14 -22.91
N TYR A 240 3.04 0.80 -23.17
CA TYR A 240 3.89 0.51 -24.33
C TYR A 240 5.03 -0.42 -23.95
N VAL A 241 5.13 -1.55 -24.64
CA VAL A 241 6.07 -2.61 -24.34
C VAL A 241 6.80 -3.01 -25.62
N THR A 242 8.13 -3.09 -25.58
CA THR A 242 8.91 -3.70 -26.66
C THR A 242 9.12 -5.19 -26.35
N GLU A 243 8.63 -6.07 -27.23
CA GLU A 243 8.72 -7.54 -27.08
C GLU A 243 10.17 -8.00 -26.96
N GLY A 244 10.43 -8.99 -26.10
CA GLY A 244 11.77 -9.56 -25.95
C GLY A 244 12.81 -8.63 -25.32
N THR A 245 12.39 -7.56 -24.69
CA THR A 245 13.25 -6.62 -23.96
C THR A 245 12.93 -6.57 -22.47
N PHE A 246 13.67 -5.76 -21.74
CA PHE A 246 13.45 -5.54 -20.30
C PHE A 246 12.07 -4.96 -19.96
N ASP A 247 11.39 -4.32 -20.91
CA ASP A 247 10.05 -3.79 -20.69
C ASP A 247 9.06 -4.87 -20.28
N SER A 248 8.99 -5.96 -21.04
CA SER A 248 8.04 -7.05 -20.76
C SER A 248 8.26 -7.67 -19.39
N TYR A 249 9.52 -7.83 -19.00
CA TYR A 249 9.88 -8.31 -17.67
C TYR A 249 9.46 -7.33 -16.55
N LEU A 250 9.72 -6.03 -16.74
CA LEU A 250 9.35 -5.01 -15.75
C LEU A 250 7.85 -4.93 -15.52
N PHE A 251 7.05 -4.93 -16.60
CA PHE A 251 5.60 -4.94 -16.49
C PHE A 251 5.09 -6.19 -15.75
N GLN A 252 5.65 -7.37 -16.06
CA GLN A 252 5.28 -8.61 -15.38
C GLN A 252 5.67 -8.57 -13.89
N THR A 253 6.85 -8.06 -13.57
CA THR A 253 7.31 -7.89 -12.18
C THR A 253 6.40 -6.95 -11.41
N LEU A 254 6.00 -5.82 -12.01
CA LEU A 254 5.06 -4.89 -11.39
C LEU A 254 3.69 -5.52 -11.16
N GLU A 255 3.17 -6.28 -12.13
CA GLU A 255 1.91 -6.99 -11.98
C GLU A 255 1.95 -7.99 -10.83
N ASN A 256 3.02 -8.76 -10.73
CA ASN A 256 3.21 -9.72 -9.65
C ASN A 256 3.31 -9.03 -8.29
N LYS A 257 4.06 -7.93 -8.19
CA LYS A 257 4.15 -7.09 -6.97
C LYS A 257 2.77 -6.52 -6.60
N GLN A 258 2.04 -5.97 -7.56
CA GLN A 258 0.71 -5.41 -7.33
C GLN A 258 -0.29 -6.48 -6.86
N ARG A 259 -0.26 -7.65 -7.48
CA ARG A 259 -1.11 -8.80 -7.08
C ARG A 259 -0.81 -9.23 -5.66
N PHE A 260 0.47 -9.31 -5.29
CA PHE A 260 0.91 -9.64 -3.95
C PHE A 260 0.45 -8.59 -2.91
N ILE A 261 0.66 -7.29 -3.19
CA ILE A 261 0.20 -6.19 -2.33
C ILE A 261 -1.31 -6.26 -2.13
N SER A 262 -2.08 -6.46 -3.20
CA SER A 262 -3.53 -6.57 -3.14
C SER A 262 -3.99 -7.75 -2.28
N GLN A 263 -3.31 -8.89 -2.35
CA GLN A 263 -3.61 -10.07 -1.53
C GLN A 263 -3.39 -9.79 -0.05
N ILE A 264 -2.27 -9.14 0.31
CA ILE A 264 -1.98 -8.76 1.69
C ILE A 264 -3.01 -7.75 2.20
N MET A 265 -3.23 -6.65 1.47
CA MET A 265 -4.09 -5.55 1.91
C MET A 265 -5.56 -5.96 2.04
N THR A 266 -6.05 -6.85 1.20
CA THR A 266 -7.45 -7.32 1.27
C THR A 266 -7.64 -8.47 2.25
N SER A 267 -6.58 -8.98 2.89
CA SER A 267 -6.60 -10.14 3.81
C SER A 267 -7.20 -11.41 3.20
N LYS A 268 -7.24 -11.52 1.89
CA LYS A 268 -7.75 -12.71 1.20
C LYS A 268 -6.76 -13.88 1.22
N SER A 269 -5.55 -13.67 1.74
CA SER A 269 -4.54 -14.73 1.86
C SER A 269 -3.50 -14.34 2.91
N PRO A 270 -3.60 -14.79 4.16
CA PRO A 270 -2.60 -14.55 5.19
C PRO A 270 -1.37 -15.42 4.92
N VAL A 271 -0.39 -14.85 4.27
CA VAL A 271 0.96 -15.42 4.17
C VAL A 271 1.71 -15.10 5.44
N ARG A 272 2.25 -16.09 6.13
CA ARG A 272 2.99 -15.86 7.37
C ARG A 272 4.38 -15.27 7.18
N SER A 273 4.98 -15.50 6.00
CA SER A 273 6.24 -14.89 5.59
C SER A 273 6.25 -14.62 4.10
N CYS A 274 6.85 -13.52 3.69
CA CYS A 274 7.10 -13.22 2.29
C CYS A 274 8.53 -12.73 2.09
N GLU A 275 9.06 -12.99 0.91
CA GLU A 275 10.32 -12.39 0.48
C GLU A 275 10.08 -10.94 0.07
N ASP A 276 11.07 -10.10 0.33
CA ASP A 276 11.03 -8.73 -0.16
C ASP A 276 11.23 -8.75 -1.68
N VAL A 277 10.19 -8.35 -2.41
CA VAL A 277 10.18 -8.31 -3.88
C VAL A 277 10.74 -6.99 -4.43
N ASP A 278 11.36 -6.16 -3.59
CA ASP A 278 11.86 -4.85 -4.02
C ASP A 278 13.30 -4.94 -4.58
N GLU A 279 13.52 -5.83 -5.55
CA GLU A 279 14.76 -5.88 -6.30
C GLU A 279 14.77 -4.78 -7.38
N GLN A 280 15.83 -3.94 -7.35
CA GLN A 280 16.05 -2.87 -8.33
C GLN A 280 17.02 -3.28 -9.44
N ALA A 281 17.54 -4.50 -9.38
CA ALA A 281 18.43 -5.07 -10.39
C ALA A 281 18.01 -6.50 -10.72
N LEU A 282 18.09 -6.85 -12.00
CA LEU A 282 17.88 -8.20 -12.47
C LEU A 282 19.02 -9.11 -12.05
N SER A 283 18.70 -10.33 -11.65
CA SER A 283 19.69 -11.38 -11.45
C SER A 283 20.26 -11.84 -12.81
N TYR A 284 21.45 -12.45 -12.77
CA TYR A 284 22.05 -13.04 -13.98
C TYR A 284 21.11 -14.05 -14.68
N ALA A 285 20.42 -14.88 -13.90
CA ALA A 285 19.48 -15.86 -14.44
C ALA A 285 18.31 -15.22 -15.19
N GLU A 286 17.77 -14.12 -14.65
CA GLU A 286 16.67 -13.37 -15.27
C GLU A 286 17.12 -12.67 -16.56
N ILE A 287 18.30 -12.05 -16.57
CA ILE A 287 18.86 -11.43 -17.78
C ILE A 287 19.10 -12.49 -18.86
N LYS A 288 19.72 -13.61 -18.50
CA LYS A 288 19.95 -14.72 -19.44
C LYS A 288 18.64 -15.26 -20.00
N ALA A 289 17.62 -15.34 -19.18
CA ALA A 289 16.28 -15.78 -19.56
C ALA A 289 15.61 -14.85 -20.56
N LEU A 290 15.68 -13.54 -20.32
CA LEU A 290 15.16 -12.51 -21.23
C LEU A 290 15.85 -12.55 -22.61
N CYS A 291 17.18 -12.67 -22.59
CA CYS A 291 17.98 -12.66 -23.82
C CYS A 291 17.84 -13.95 -24.65
N ALA A 292 17.50 -15.08 -24.02
CA ALA A 292 17.34 -16.37 -24.72
C ALA A 292 16.05 -16.44 -25.57
N GLY A 293 15.10 -15.53 -25.38
CA GLY A 293 13.82 -15.50 -26.12
C GLY A 293 12.99 -16.81 -26.00
N ASN A 294 13.24 -17.61 -24.96
CA ASN A 294 12.68 -18.95 -24.83
C ASN A 294 11.28 -18.89 -24.20
N PRO A 295 10.20 -19.33 -24.91
CA PRO A 295 8.84 -19.33 -24.39
C PRO A 295 8.66 -20.17 -23.12
N LEU A 296 9.49 -21.20 -22.91
CA LEU A 296 9.48 -22.03 -21.70
C LEU A 296 9.84 -21.25 -20.43
N ILE A 297 10.53 -20.13 -20.56
CA ILE A 297 10.88 -19.27 -19.42
C ILE A 297 9.67 -18.50 -18.95
N LYS A 298 8.82 -18.02 -19.86
CA LYS A 298 7.53 -17.41 -19.53
C LYS A 298 6.65 -18.43 -18.81
N GLU A 299 6.55 -19.65 -19.34
CA GLU A 299 5.79 -20.72 -18.73
C GLU A 299 6.33 -21.10 -17.34
N LYS A 300 7.65 -21.18 -17.19
CA LYS A 300 8.29 -21.39 -15.88
C LYS A 300 7.93 -20.28 -14.89
N MET A 301 8.01 -19.00 -15.28
CA MET A 301 7.65 -17.87 -14.41
C MET A 301 6.17 -17.91 -14.02
N ASP A 302 5.28 -18.24 -14.94
CA ASP A 302 3.85 -18.40 -14.66
C ASP A 302 3.59 -19.57 -13.69
N LEU A 303 4.32 -20.69 -13.86
CA LEU A 303 4.27 -21.83 -12.95
C LEU A 303 4.88 -21.51 -11.58
N ASP A 304 5.98 -20.78 -11.51
CA ASP A 304 6.58 -20.32 -10.24
C ASP A 304 5.62 -19.43 -9.45
N VAL A 305 4.88 -18.55 -10.13
CA VAL A 305 3.80 -17.74 -9.52
C VAL A 305 2.67 -18.63 -9.00
N GLN A 306 2.24 -19.65 -9.75
CA GLN A 306 1.20 -20.59 -9.31
C GLN A 306 1.68 -21.42 -8.11
N VAL A 307 2.89 -21.91 -8.12
CA VAL A 307 3.52 -22.66 -7.01
C VAL A 307 3.64 -21.76 -5.77
N ALA A 308 4.06 -20.52 -5.93
CA ALA A 308 4.10 -19.55 -4.82
C ALA A 308 2.71 -19.34 -4.22
N LYS A 309 1.67 -19.15 -5.07
CA LYS A 309 0.27 -19.02 -4.64
C LYS A 309 -0.21 -20.26 -3.85
N LEU A 310 0.08 -21.46 -4.36
CA LEU A 310 -0.32 -22.70 -3.68
C LEU A 310 0.41 -22.91 -2.35
N LYS A 311 1.71 -22.55 -2.28
CA LYS A 311 2.48 -22.56 -1.02
C LYS A 311 1.88 -21.62 0.01
N VAL A 312 1.43 -20.44 -0.41
CA VAL A 312 0.72 -19.46 0.43
C VAL A 312 -0.58 -20.04 0.98
N LEU A 313 -1.44 -20.58 0.12
CA LEU A 313 -2.70 -21.20 0.52
C LEU A 313 -2.49 -22.37 1.51
N LYS A 314 -1.46 -23.19 1.26
CA LYS A 314 -1.08 -24.28 2.18
C LYS A 314 -0.64 -23.76 3.54
N ALA A 315 0.21 -22.73 3.57
CA ALA A 315 0.69 -22.12 4.80
C ALA A 315 -0.46 -21.47 5.60
N ASP A 316 -1.40 -20.82 4.92
CA ASP A 316 -2.59 -20.25 5.54
C ASP A 316 -3.46 -21.31 6.18
N HIS A 317 -3.80 -22.36 5.43
CA HIS A 317 -4.58 -23.48 5.97
C HIS A 317 -3.91 -24.11 7.21
N GLN A 318 -2.59 -24.30 7.15
CA GLN A 318 -1.84 -24.83 8.31
C GLN A 318 -1.88 -23.88 9.51
N SER A 319 -1.72 -22.57 9.28
CA SER A 319 -1.79 -21.53 10.32
C SER A 319 -3.17 -21.45 10.97
N GLN A 320 -4.24 -21.56 10.17
CA GLN A 320 -5.61 -21.61 10.67
C GLN A 320 -5.84 -22.85 11.52
N LYS A 321 -5.36 -24.01 11.05
CA LYS A 321 -5.43 -25.27 11.79
C LYS A 321 -4.74 -25.15 13.15
N PHE A 322 -3.48 -24.70 13.18
CA PHE A 322 -2.74 -24.54 14.44
C PHE A 322 -3.41 -23.54 15.39
N ARG A 323 -3.96 -22.45 14.87
CA ARG A 323 -4.68 -21.46 15.69
C ARG A 323 -5.96 -22.03 16.28
N LEU A 324 -6.67 -22.89 15.55
CA LEU A 324 -7.85 -23.60 16.08
C LEU A 324 -7.46 -24.63 17.11
N GLU A 325 -6.39 -25.39 16.88
CA GLU A 325 -5.84 -26.36 17.83
C GLU A 325 -5.39 -25.66 19.13
N ASP A 326 -4.68 -24.53 19.05
CA ASP A 326 -4.28 -23.76 20.21
C ASP A 326 -5.48 -23.22 21.01
N LYS A 327 -6.51 -22.72 20.31
CA LYS A 327 -7.77 -22.32 20.97
C LYS A 327 -8.44 -23.47 21.69
N LEU A 328 -8.51 -24.62 21.04
CA LEU A 328 -9.18 -25.82 21.64
C LEU A 328 -8.40 -26.40 22.81
N LEU A 329 -7.07 -26.46 22.70
CA LEU A 329 -6.23 -27.15 23.70
C LEU A 329 -5.81 -26.26 24.86
N THR A 330 -5.67 -24.96 24.62
CA THR A 330 -5.08 -24.01 25.59
C THR A 330 -6.07 -22.95 26.01
N LYS A 331 -6.56 -22.16 25.03
CA LYS A 331 -7.33 -20.94 25.33
C LYS A 331 -8.71 -21.25 25.91
N PHE A 332 -9.51 -22.07 25.25
CA PHE A 332 -10.87 -22.38 25.70
C PHE A 332 -10.92 -23.15 27.05
N PRO A 333 -10.05 -24.12 27.31
CA PRO A 333 -10.01 -24.72 28.65
C PRO A 333 -9.69 -23.74 29.76
N ALA A 334 -8.73 -22.82 29.53
CA ALA A 334 -8.38 -21.77 30.48
C ALA A 334 -9.56 -20.79 30.72
N GLU A 335 -10.20 -20.32 29.65
CA GLU A 335 -11.38 -19.44 29.73
C GLU A 335 -12.55 -20.10 30.44
N ILE A 336 -12.78 -21.40 30.18
CA ILE A 336 -13.82 -22.18 30.86
C ILE A 336 -13.50 -22.31 32.35
N GLN A 337 -12.27 -22.60 32.71
CA GLN A 337 -11.83 -22.70 34.10
C GLN A 337 -12.00 -21.37 34.83
N GLU A 338 -11.56 -20.27 34.23
CA GLU A 338 -11.70 -18.92 34.78
C GLU A 338 -13.18 -18.54 34.96
N THR A 339 -14.00 -18.79 33.91
CA THR A 339 -15.45 -18.54 33.96
C THR A 339 -16.14 -19.34 35.05
N ASN A 340 -15.81 -20.64 35.21
CA ASN A 340 -16.36 -21.48 36.26
C ASN A 340 -15.94 -20.97 37.65
N ALA A 341 -14.69 -20.56 37.83
CA ALA A 341 -14.23 -19.99 39.09
C ALA A 341 -14.96 -18.66 39.38
N HIS A 342 -15.22 -17.86 38.34
CA HIS A 342 -16.03 -16.64 38.45
C HIS A 342 -17.46 -16.94 38.92
N ILE A 343 -18.12 -17.89 38.28
CA ILE A 343 -19.48 -18.31 38.63
C ILE A 343 -19.53 -18.85 40.07
N ALA A 344 -18.56 -19.67 40.48
CA ALA A 344 -18.47 -20.16 41.84
C ALA A 344 -18.32 -19.05 42.88
N GLY A 345 -17.44 -18.06 42.59
CA GLY A 345 -17.27 -16.88 43.44
C GLY A 345 -18.55 -16.06 43.56
N LEU A 346 -19.24 -15.77 42.45
CA LEU A 346 -20.52 -15.05 42.46
C LEU A 346 -21.61 -15.78 43.25
N LYS A 347 -21.70 -17.08 43.12
CA LYS A 347 -22.66 -17.92 43.90
C LYS A 347 -22.38 -17.83 45.40
N ALA A 348 -21.11 -17.92 45.80
CA ALA A 348 -20.72 -17.81 47.21
C ALA A 348 -21.05 -16.42 47.76
N ASP A 349 -20.75 -15.34 46.98
CA ASP A 349 -21.06 -13.99 47.39
C ASP A 349 -22.58 -13.71 47.45
N ALA A 350 -23.36 -14.29 46.55
CA ALA A 350 -24.81 -14.25 46.63
C ALA A 350 -25.38 -14.92 47.89
N GLN A 351 -24.80 -16.04 48.26
CA GLN A 351 -25.16 -16.74 49.52
C GLN A 351 -24.79 -15.88 50.75
N LEU A 352 -23.60 -15.25 50.74
CA LEU A 352 -23.16 -14.34 51.79
C LEU A 352 -24.11 -13.17 51.92
N ALA A 353 -24.52 -12.54 50.81
CA ALA A 353 -25.49 -11.46 50.80
C ALA A 353 -26.87 -11.88 51.31
N ALA A 354 -27.32 -13.11 50.98
CA ALA A 354 -28.59 -13.68 51.43
C ALA A 354 -28.59 -13.99 52.93
N ALA A 355 -27.46 -14.40 53.50
CA ALA A 355 -27.28 -14.62 54.93
C ALA A 355 -27.32 -13.31 55.72
N HIS A 356 -27.11 -12.18 55.09
CA HIS A 356 -27.16 -10.85 55.72
C HIS A 356 -28.20 -9.94 54.99
N PRO A 357 -29.52 -10.22 55.16
CA PRO A 357 -30.57 -9.55 54.44
C PRO A 357 -30.65 -8.07 54.85
N GLN A 358 -31.10 -7.21 53.92
CA GLN A 358 -31.39 -5.80 54.23
C GLN A 358 -32.62 -5.69 55.12
N GLY A 359 -32.59 -4.74 56.08
CA GLY A 359 -33.72 -4.41 56.92
C GLY A 359 -34.81 -3.59 56.20
N LYS A 360 -35.81 -3.09 56.97
CA LYS A 360 -36.97 -2.34 56.43
C LYS A 360 -36.62 -1.06 55.64
N GLU A 361 -35.44 -0.49 55.82
CA GLU A 361 -34.98 0.74 55.13
C GLU A 361 -33.90 0.45 54.09
N GLU A 362 -33.85 -0.80 53.55
CA GLU A 362 -32.81 -1.25 52.61
C GLU A 362 -31.36 -1.13 53.14
N PHE A 363 -31.20 -1.09 54.48
CA PHE A 363 -29.92 -1.02 55.17
C PHE A 363 -29.88 -2.06 56.32
N CYS A 364 -28.74 -2.67 56.58
CA CYS A 364 -28.61 -3.73 57.58
C CYS A 364 -27.44 -3.50 58.54
N GLY A 365 -27.10 -2.26 58.81
CA GLY A 365 -25.94 -1.92 59.63
C GLY A 365 -24.59 -2.05 58.85
N MET A 366 -23.68 -1.15 59.14
CA MET A 366 -22.35 -1.12 58.53
C MET A 366 -21.31 -0.92 59.63
N THR A 367 -20.28 -1.78 59.63
CA THR A 367 -19.17 -1.63 60.56
C THR A 367 -18.06 -0.81 59.91
N ILE A 368 -17.67 0.31 60.55
CA ILE A 368 -16.57 1.17 60.11
C ILE A 368 -15.62 1.34 61.30
N LYS A 369 -14.33 1.04 61.11
CA LYS A 369 -13.29 1.10 62.14
C LYS A 369 -13.67 0.43 63.46
N GLY A 370 -14.35 -0.74 63.35
CA GLY A 370 -14.75 -1.52 64.51
C GLY A 370 -16.05 -1.05 65.21
N VAL A 371 -16.68 0.00 64.76
CA VAL A 371 -17.98 0.48 65.31
C VAL A 371 -19.09 0.19 64.31
N THR A 372 -20.18 -0.45 64.76
CA THR A 372 -21.35 -0.76 63.93
C THR A 372 -22.35 0.39 63.99
N TYR A 373 -22.81 0.83 62.82
CA TYR A 373 -23.81 1.89 62.65
C TYR A 373 -25.06 1.28 61.98
N ASP A 374 -26.18 1.28 62.72
CA ASP A 374 -27.43 0.66 62.25
C ASP A 374 -28.32 1.61 61.45
N GLU A 375 -27.99 2.90 61.43
CA GLU A 375 -28.71 3.94 60.68
C GLU A 375 -27.91 4.32 59.40
N LYS A 376 -28.58 4.29 58.27
CA LYS A 376 -27.98 4.56 56.93
C LYS A 376 -27.31 5.94 56.87
N LYS A 377 -27.91 6.98 57.44
CA LYS A 377 -27.40 8.36 57.43
C LYS A 377 -26.09 8.47 58.20
N THR A 378 -26.09 7.97 59.43
CA THR A 378 -24.94 8.02 60.35
C THR A 378 -23.78 7.17 59.80
N ALA A 379 -24.07 6.00 59.20
CA ALA A 379 -23.07 5.21 58.50
C ALA A 379 -22.46 5.95 57.30
N GLY A 380 -23.29 6.62 56.49
CA GLY A 380 -22.83 7.42 55.35
C GLY A 380 -21.92 8.59 55.77
N GLU A 381 -22.28 9.35 56.83
CA GLU A 381 -21.43 10.41 57.36
C GLU A 381 -20.07 9.91 57.84
N ARG A 382 -20.02 8.70 58.44
CA ARG A 382 -18.79 8.08 58.90
C ARG A 382 -17.96 7.54 57.72
N LEU A 383 -18.60 7.06 56.64
CA LEU A 383 -17.93 6.66 55.43
C LEU A 383 -17.23 7.85 54.77
N VAL A 384 -17.92 9.00 54.65
CA VAL A 384 -17.36 10.24 54.10
C VAL A 384 -16.19 10.72 54.98
N LEU A 385 -16.31 10.66 56.30
CA LEU A 385 -15.20 11.00 57.17
C LEU A 385 -14.01 10.06 56.98
N ALA A 386 -14.24 8.77 56.78
CA ALA A 386 -13.18 7.81 56.50
C ALA A 386 -12.47 8.09 55.16
N CYS A 387 -13.17 8.63 54.16
CA CYS A 387 -12.56 9.08 52.91
C CYS A 387 -11.55 10.24 53.15
N SER A 388 -11.92 11.23 53.98
CA SER A 388 -11.04 12.36 54.24
C SER A 388 -9.78 12.02 55.05
N GLU A 389 -9.76 10.86 55.69
CA GLU A 389 -8.64 10.37 56.49
C GLU A 389 -7.72 9.41 55.70
N LEU A 390 -7.99 9.14 54.42
CA LEU A 390 -7.15 8.33 53.57
C LEU A 390 -5.96 9.17 53.07
N PRO A 391 -4.70 8.81 53.45
CA PRO A 391 -3.54 9.64 53.12
C PRO A 391 -3.06 9.44 51.69
N ASN A 392 -3.45 8.34 51.02
CA ASN A 392 -2.92 7.90 49.70
C ASN A 392 -4.02 7.27 48.84
N ALA A 393 -3.70 7.09 47.51
CA ALA A 393 -4.55 6.41 46.54
C ALA A 393 -4.63 4.87 46.76
N GLU A 394 -4.00 4.34 47.80
CA GLU A 394 -4.01 2.90 48.09
C GLU A 394 -5.37 2.47 48.68
N GLU A 395 -5.79 1.25 48.26
CA GLU A 395 -7.00 0.63 48.81
C GLU A 395 -6.81 0.29 50.29
N LYS A 396 -7.68 0.76 51.14
CA LYS A 396 -7.63 0.52 52.58
C LYS A 396 -8.93 -0.10 53.07
N VAL A 397 -8.83 -1.20 53.76
CA VAL A 397 -9.97 -1.84 54.45
C VAL A 397 -10.36 -0.96 55.62
N ILE A 398 -11.66 -0.62 55.70
CA ILE A 398 -12.22 0.25 56.73
C ILE A 398 -13.27 -0.44 57.61
N GLY A 399 -13.78 -1.61 57.16
CA GLY A 399 -14.80 -2.31 57.91
C GLY A 399 -15.49 -3.42 57.15
N SER A 400 -16.77 -3.59 57.38
CA SER A 400 -17.59 -4.60 56.71
C SER A 400 -19.03 -4.14 56.49
N TYR A 401 -19.66 -4.67 55.41
CA TYR A 401 -21.07 -4.46 55.12
C TYR A 401 -21.69 -5.73 54.53
N ARG A 402 -22.79 -6.21 55.08
CA ARG A 402 -23.49 -7.42 54.63
C ARG A 402 -22.59 -8.65 54.56
N GLY A 403 -21.67 -8.80 55.51
CA GLY A 403 -20.70 -9.89 55.51
C GLY A 403 -19.52 -9.71 54.56
N PHE A 404 -19.55 -8.67 53.68
CA PHE A 404 -18.41 -8.34 52.78
C PHE A 404 -17.41 -7.43 53.51
N GLU A 405 -16.15 -7.58 53.24
CA GLU A 405 -15.10 -6.63 53.63
C GLU A 405 -15.31 -5.31 52.86
N LEU A 406 -15.35 -4.21 53.58
CA LEU A 406 -15.52 -2.88 53.02
C LEU A 406 -14.16 -2.16 52.96
N SER A 407 -13.76 -1.77 51.76
CA SER A 407 -12.56 -0.97 51.55
C SER A 407 -12.87 0.32 50.78
N LEU A 408 -12.01 1.34 50.94
CA LEU A 408 -12.04 2.59 50.19
C LEU A 408 -10.78 2.73 49.36
N ARG A 409 -10.93 3.28 48.16
CA ARG A 409 -9.84 3.64 47.24
C ARG A 409 -10.13 4.99 46.59
N PHE A 410 -9.11 5.82 46.41
CA PHE A 410 -9.23 7.03 45.61
C PHE A 410 -8.93 6.71 44.13
N ASP A 411 -9.86 7.02 43.24
CA ASP A 411 -9.69 6.94 41.80
C ASP A 411 -9.16 8.27 41.27
N ALA A 412 -7.87 8.30 40.91
CA ALA A 412 -7.21 9.52 40.45
C ALA A 412 -7.70 10.00 39.05
N PHE A 413 -8.27 9.10 38.24
CA PHE A 413 -8.83 9.45 36.93
C PHE A 413 -10.19 10.15 37.05
N ARG A 414 -11.03 9.67 37.96
CA ARG A 414 -12.36 10.24 38.21
C ARG A 414 -12.34 11.30 39.29
N THR A 415 -11.24 11.45 40.00
CA THR A 415 -11.10 12.36 41.15
C THR A 415 -12.14 12.11 42.24
N GLU A 416 -12.51 10.86 42.50
CA GLU A 416 -13.54 10.47 43.47
C GLU A 416 -13.09 9.29 44.33
N TYR A 417 -13.68 9.15 45.50
CA TYR A 417 -13.50 7.97 46.32
C TYR A 417 -14.50 6.89 45.94
N GLN A 418 -14.01 5.66 45.81
CA GLN A 418 -14.81 4.47 45.51
C GLN A 418 -14.85 3.56 46.74
N ALA A 419 -16.05 3.15 47.12
CA ALA A 419 -16.24 2.08 48.09
C ALA A 419 -16.24 0.76 47.37
N LEU A 420 -15.52 -0.22 47.90
CA LEU A 420 -15.38 -1.55 47.36
C LEU A 420 -15.84 -2.56 48.40
N LEU A 421 -16.71 -3.50 47.98
CA LEU A 421 -17.11 -4.64 48.77
C LEU A 421 -16.35 -5.90 48.25
N LYS A 422 -15.68 -6.60 49.13
CA LYS A 422 -14.90 -7.78 48.83
C LYS A 422 -15.45 -8.99 49.55
N GLY A 423 -15.97 -9.93 48.77
CA GLY A 423 -16.26 -11.30 49.17
C GLY A 423 -15.24 -12.23 48.51
N GLN A 424 -15.72 -13.23 47.81
CA GLN A 424 -14.89 -13.98 46.88
C GLN A 424 -14.52 -13.12 45.63
N ARG A 425 -15.34 -12.13 45.38
CA ARG A 425 -15.12 -11.12 44.29
C ARG A 425 -15.14 -9.72 44.88
N LYS A 426 -14.64 -8.73 44.05
CA LYS A 426 -14.72 -7.32 44.39
C LYS A 426 -15.85 -6.65 43.62
N TYR A 427 -16.57 -5.79 44.30
CA TYR A 427 -17.69 -5.00 43.75
C TYR A 427 -17.45 -3.54 44.08
N THR A 428 -17.57 -2.66 43.08
CA THR A 428 -17.57 -1.20 43.27
C THR A 428 -18.99 -0.79 43.59
N VAL A 429 -19.18 0.00 44.65
CA VAL A 429 -20.48 0.47 45.14
C VAL A 429 -20.58 1.96 44.98
#